data_00d94a74253d8b2beafc695f4c11d214
#
_entry.id   00d94a74253d8b2beafc695f4c11d214
#
_cell.length_a   1.000
_cell.length_b   1.000
_cell.length_c   1.000
_cell.angle_alpha   90.00
_cell.angle_beta   90.00
_cell.angle_gamma   90.00
#
_symmetry.space_group_name_H-M   'P 1'
#
loop_
_entity.id
_entity.type
_entity.pdbx_description
1 polymer ?
#
loop_
_entity_poly.entity_id
_entity_poly.type
_entity_poly.pdbx_seq_one_letter_code
_entity_poly.pdbx_strand_id
1 'polypeptide(L)'
;MMSNKDYTDGYFSIDAERGELLHGGITVGRVVLVNGQIYTELDDTSSNAPVVSGPFGTREEALDDLWDNRDDANQGSEIFE
;
A
#
# COMPACT_ATOMS: atom_id res chain seq x y z
N MET A 1 -4.71 16.73 -12.33
CA MET A 1 -4.96 16.72 -11.94
C MET A 1 -5.08 16.25 -11.40
N MET A 2 -5.00 15.83 -11.32
CA MET A 2 -5.02 15.36 -10.87
C MET A 2 -5.32 14.80 -10.05
N SER A 3 -4.89 14.49 -9.96
CA SER A 3 -5.49 13.58 -9.12
C SER A 3 -5.54 14.05 -7.74
N ASN A 4 -6.62 14.32 -7.28
CA ASN A 4 -6.81 14.82 -5.96
C ASN A 4 -7.36 13.77 -5.05
N LYS A 5 -6.91 12.55 -5.21
CA LYS A 5 -7.38 11.52 -4.35
C LYS A 5 -6.88 11.74 -2.96
N ASP A 6 -7.79 11.73 -2.02
CA ASP A 6 -7.44 11.74 -0.62
C ASP A 6 -7.21 10.33 -0.16
N TYR A 7 -5.97 9.96 -0.01
CA TYR A 7 -5.67 8.62 0.45
C TYR A 7 -5.70 8.59 1.97
N THR A 8 -6.88 8.76 2.50
CA THR A 8 -7.05 8.66 3.94
C THR A 8 -8.51 8.32 4.25
N ASP A 9 -8.73 7.43 5.19
CA ASP A 9 -10.07 7.05 5.60
C ASP A 9 -10.19 6.98 7.12
N GLY A 10 -9.27 7.63 7.82
CA GLY A 10 -9.30 7.61 9.28
C GLY A 10 -8.46 6.51 9.89
N TYR A 11 -8.22 5.47 9.17
CA TYR A 11 -7.37 4.38 9.63
C TYR A 11 -6.14 4.25 8.78
N PHE A 12 -6.32 4.32 7.47
CA PHE A 12 -5.24 4.19 6.51
C PHE A 12 -4.96 5.51 5.86
N SER A 13 -3.73 5.72 5.47
CA SER A 13 -3.35 6.87 4.70
C SER A 13 -2.18 6.49 3.81
N ILE A 14 -1.97 7.29 2.76
CA ILE A 14 -0.82 7.09 1.89
C ILE A 14 0.04 8.33 1.96
N ASP A 15 1.32 8.10 2.20
CA ASP A 15 2.33 9.14 2.08
C ASP A 15 2.82 9.09 0.64
N ALA A 16 2.31 10.00 -0.19
CA ALA A 16 2.62 9.97 -1.60
C ALA A 16 4.09 10.28 -1.87
N GLU A 17 4.70 11.09 -1.03
CA GLU A 17 6.11 11.42 -1.22
C GLU A 17 6.99 10.21 -1.01
N ARG A 18 6.68 9.43 0.00
CA ARG A 18 7.48 8.26 0.31
C ARG A 18 6.99 7.01 -0.39
N GLY A 19 5.77 7.04 -0.90
CA GLY A 19 5.19 5.87 -1.52
C GLY A 19 4.89 4.78 -0.51
N GLU A 20 4.28 5.15 0.60
CA GLU A 20 4.02 4.21 1.69
C GLU A 20 2.57 4.24 2.09
N LEU A 21 2.05 3.07 2.42
CA LEU A 21 0.72 2.93 3.00
C LEU A 21 0.88 2.79 4.50
N LEU A 22 0.15 3.59 5.24
CA LEU A 22 0.26 3.64 6.69
C LEU A 22 -1.05 3.25 7.32
N HIS A 23 -0.95 2.55 8.42
CA HIS A 23 -2.12 2.20 9.23
C HIS A 23 -1.82 2.62 10.65
N GLY A 24 -2.51 3.67 11.10
CA GLY A 24 -2.26 4.20 12.42
C GLY A 24 -0.84 4.69 12.61
N GLY A 25 -0.24 5.18 11.54
CA GLY A 25 1.12 5.70 11.61
C GLY A 25 2.20 4.65 11.37
N ILE A 26 1.81 3.40 11.18
CA ILE A 26 2.76 2.32 10.96
C ILE A 26 2.73 1.95 9.48
N THR A 27 3.90 1.85 8.87
CA THR A 27 3.99 1.50 7.46
C THR A 27 3.62 0.03 7.27
N VAL A 28 2.61 -0.21 6.45
CA VAL A 28 2.15 -1.57 6.18
C VAL A 28 2.24 -1.92 4.69
N GLY A 29 2.63 -0.98 3.86
CA GLY A 29 2.83 -1.24 2.44
C GLY A 29 3.71 -0.16 1.84
N ARG A 30 4.25 -0.42 0.68
CA ARG A 30 5.18 0.51 0.06
C ARG A 30 5.32 0.26 -1.43
N VAL A 31 5.72 1.31 -2.13
CA VAL A 31 6.09 1.22 -3.54
C VAL A 31 7.57 0.96 -3.61
N VAL A 32 7.98 0.00 -4.43
CA VAL A 32 9.39 -0.34 -4.59
C VAL A 32 9.75 -0.33 -6.07
N LEU A 33 11.00 -0.05 -6.33
CA LEU A 33 11.54 -0.06 -7.69
C LEU A 33 12.53 -1.21 -7.80
N VAL A 34 12.33 -2.03 -8.83
CA VAL A 34 13.22 -3.14 -9.09
C VAL A 34 13.54 -3.12 -10.57
N ASN A 35 14.82 -2.93 -10.89
CA ASN A 35 15.27 -2.88 -12.29
C ASN A 35 14.51 -1.87 -13.12
N GLY A 36 14.17 -0.74 -12.50
CA GLY A 36 13.48 0.32 -13.18
C GLY A 36 11.98 0.11 -13.30
N GLN A 37 11.46 -0.95 -12.74
CA GLN A 37 10.03 -1.23 -12.79
C GLN A 37 9.40 -1.00 -11.41
N ILE A 38 8.14 -0.67 -11.42
CA ILE A 38 7.43 -0.24 -10.22
C ILE A 38 6.56 -1.37 -9.70
N TYR A 39 6.76 -1.71 -8.44
CA TYR A 39 5.98 -2.75 -7.76
C TYR A 39 5.49 -2.21 -6.43
N THR A 40 4.55 -2.92 -5.83
CA THR A 40 4.15 -2.64 -4.47
C THR A 40 4.39 -3.87 -3.60
N GLU A 41 4.64 -3.61 -2.32
CA GLU A 41 4.71 -4.65 -1.31
C GLU A 41 3.71 -4.30 -0.23
N LEU A 42 2.90 -5.27 0.14
CA LEU A 42 1.89 -5.10 1.17
C LEU A 42 2.16 -6.11 2.27
N ASP A 43 2.36 -5.63 3.48
CA ASP A 43 2.59 -6.50 4.62
C ASP A 43 1.26 -7.11 5.05
N ASP A 44 1.15 -8.41 4.89
CA ASP A 44 -0.07 -9.13 5.22
C ASP A 44 0.27 -10.05 6.38
N THR A 45 -0.35 -9.83 7.52
CA THR A 45 -0.01 -10.60 8.71
C THR A 45 -0.40 -12.06 8.60
N SER A 46 -1.25 -12.40 7.64
CA SER A 46 -1.59 -13.80 7.42
C SER A 46 -0.59 -14.51 6.54
N SER A 47 0.45 -13.80 6.12
CA SER A 47 1.45 -14.33 5.20
C SER A 47 2.84 -14.11 5.79
N ASN A 48 3.77 -15.00 5.50
CA ASN A 48 5.13 -14.86 5.99
C ASN A 48 5.95 -13.86 5.21
N ALA A 49 5.46 -13.43 4.06
CA ALA A 49 6.19 -12.52 3.21
C ALA A 49 5.23 -11.47 2.67
N PRO A 50 5.74 -10.30 2.31
CA PRO A 50 4.86 -9.29 1.72
C PRO A 50 4.24 -9.78 0.42
N VAL A 51 3.04 -9.29 0.15
CA VAL A 51 2.39 -9.55 -1.12
C VAL A 51 2.90 -8.52 -2.11
N VAL A 52 3.46 -8.99 -3.22
CA VAL A 52 4.05 -8.13 -4.24
C VAL A 52 3.12 -8.07 -5.43
N SER A 53 2.87 -6.87 -5.91
CA SER A 53 2.03 -6.65 -7.08
C SER A 53 2.78 -5.78 -8.08
N GLY A 54 2.39 -5.90 -9.34
CA GLY A 54 2.98 -5.11 -10.41
C GLY A 54 3.51 -6.02 -11.50
N PRO A 55 4.30 -5.46 -12.42
CA PRO A 55 4.75 -4.06 -12.46
C PRO A 55 3.65 -3.10 -12.91
N PHE A 56 3.75 -1.88 -12.44
CA PHE A 56 2.79 -0.82 -12.77
C PHE A 56 3.43 0.14 -13.76
N GLY A 57 2.58 0.80 -14.55
CA GLY A 57 3.08 1.74 -15.53
C GLY A 57 3.50 3.06 -14.91
N THR A 58 2.87 3.46 -13.83
CA THR A 58 3.20 4.70 -13.16
C THR A 58 3.17 4.49 -11.66
N ARG A 59 3.82 5.42 -10.96
CA ARG A 59 3.81 5.41 -9.52
C ARG A 59 2.41 5.62 -8.96
N GLU A 60 1.62 6.42 -9.66
CA GLU A 60 0.25 6.65 -9.23
C GLU A 60 -0.58 5.38 -9.28
N GLU A 61 -0.38 4.57 -10.30
CA GLU A 61 -1.08 3.31 -10.38
C GLU A 61 -0.69 2.40 -9.22
N ALA A 62 0.58 2.43 -8.84
CA ALA A 62 1.03 1.63 -7.72
C ALA A 62 0.40 2.11 -6.42
N LEU A 63 0.33 3.42 -6.23
CA LEU A 63 -0.31 3.96 -5.03
C LEU A 63 -1.78 3.61 -4.97
N ASP A 64 -2.46 3.66 -6.11
CA ASP A 64 -3.85 3.27 -6.17
C ASP A 64 -4.02 1.79 -5.80
N ASP A 65 -3.10 0.96 -6.24
CA ASP A 65 -3.17 -0.46 -5.90
C ASP A 65 -3.02 -0.67 -4.40
N LEU A 66 -2.07 0.02 -3.79
CA LEU A 66 -1.92 -0.06 -2.34
C LEU A 66 -3.19 0.36 -1.64
N TRP A 67 -3.79 1.45 -2.11
CA TRP A 67 -5.01 1.94 -1.49
C TRP A 67 -6.16 0.97 -1.63
N ASP A 68 -6.32 0.40 -2.81
CA ASP A 68 -7.40 -0.53 -3.07
C ASP A 68 -7.27 -1.81 -2.25
N ASN A 69 -6.04 -2.18 -1.92
CA ASN A 69 -5.77 -3.42 -1.19
C ASN A 69 -5.47 -3.19 0.28
N ARG A 70 -5.75 -2.01 0.78
CA ARG A 70 -5.41 -1.70 2.16
C ARG A 70 -6.12 -2.60 3.16
N ASP A 71 -7.29 -3.09 2.78
CA ASP A 71 -8.03 -3.97 3.68
C ASP A 71 -7.33 -5.31 3.89
N ASP A 72 -6.50 -5.71 2.94
CA ASP A 72 -5.75 -6.95 3.10
C ASP A 72 -4.75 -6.82 4.25
N ALA A 73 -4.12 -5.67 4.37
CA ALA A 73 -3.21 -5.45 5.49
C ALA A 73 -3.98 -5.42 6.81
N ASN A 74 -5.19 -4.89 6.77
CA ASN A 74 -5.98 -4.78 7.97
C ASN A 74 -6.57 -6.10 8.42
N GLN A 75 -6.74 -7.04 7.50
CA GLN A 75 -7.37 -8.30 7.84
C GLN A 75 -6.64 -9.03 8.93
N GLY A 76 -5.32 -8.97 8.89
CA GLY A 76 -4.55 -9.67 9.89
C GLY A 76 -4.80 -9.16 11.28
N SER A 77 -4.91 -7.85 11.43
CA SER A 77 -5.11 -7.31 12.76
C SER A 77 -6.52 -7.57 13.26
N GLU A 78 -7.47 -7.72 12.36
CA GLU A 78 -8.82 -7.99 12.78
C GLU A 78 -9.01 -9.39 13.29
N ILE A 79 -8.17 -10.29 12.86
CA ILE A 79 -8.29 -11.67 13.26
C ILE A 79 -8.06 -11.84 14.75
N PHE A 80 -7.38 -10.90 15.34
CA PHE A 80 -7.07 -11.01 16.76
C PHE A 80 -8.21 -10.60 17.66
N GLU A 81 -9.25 -10.12 17.09
CA GLU A 81 -10.40 -9.72 17.88
C GLU A 81 -11.19 -10.90 18.42
#